data_d49a331b254f36f1c9086cfed7ff31f2
#
_entry.id   d49a331b254f36f1c9086cfed7ff31f2
#
_cell.length_a   1.000
_cell.length_b   1.000
_cell.length_c   1.000
_cell.angle_alpha   90.00
_cell.angle_beta   90.00
_cell.angle_gamma   90.00
#
_symmetry.space_group_name_H-M   'P 1'
#
loop_
_entity.id
_entity.type
_entity.pdbx_description
1 polymer ?
#
loop_
_entity_poly.entity_id
_entity_poly.type
_entity_poly.pdbx_seq_one_letter_code
_entity_poly.pdbx_strand_id
1 'polypeptide(L)'
;RMRMDGVEKIIGFMSENLNSGFTSLEEAADAVARYLPNRPRPKDLSGLQKNLRLKEDGRYYWHWDPRFITGDNRPEGSRSPDRLEIAGRNLSIPTLLIRGKQSELIDTDSVRAFQEHVPHAEFVDVAHAGHMVAGDRNDVFSDAVMTFLSSQREAVPMPTDG
;
A
#
# COMPACT_ATOMS: atom_id res chain seq x y z
N ARG A 1 -2.14 -11.37 -9.61
CA ARG A 1 -2.42 -11.86 -8.23
C ARG A 1 -1.32 -11.37 -7.30
N MET A 2 -1.64 -11.13 -6.04
CA MET A 2 -0.63 -10.86 -5.01
C MET A 2 0.12 -12.16 -4.66
N ARG A 3 1.38 -12.03 -4.29
CA ARG A 3 2.19 -13.14 -3.80
C ARG A 3 1.73 -13.56 -2.40
N MET A 4 1.49 -14.85 -2.21
CA MET A 4 0.94 -15.37 -0.94
C MET A 4 1.93 -15.30 0.21
N ASP A 5 3.24 -15.51 -0.05
CA ASP A 5 4.30 -15.36 0.95
C ASP A 5 4.35 -13.95 1.54
N GLY A 6 4.19 -12.93 0.71
CA GLY A 6 4.08 -11.54 1.17
C GLY A 6 2.81 -11.28 1.97
N VAL A 7 1.69 -11.87 1.57
CA VAL A 7 0.42 -11.76 2.32
C VAL A 7 0.54 -12.41 3.71
N GLU A 8 1.13 -13.60 3.80
CA GLU A 8 1.37 -14.30 5.06
C GLU A 8 2.26 -13.50 6.01
N LYS A 9 3.34 -12.90 5.48
CA LYS A 9 4.23 -12.02 6.23
C LYS A 9 3.48 -10.81 6.83
N ILE A 10 2.60 -10.18 6.04
CA ILE A 10 1.78 -9.04 6.51
C ILE A 10 0.82 -9.50 7.60
N ILE A 11 0.09 -10.60 7.38
CA ILE A 11 -0.86 -11.13 8.37
C ILE A 11 -0.13 -11.49 9.66
N GLY A 12 1.04 -12.12 9.57
CA GLY A 12 1.88 -12.44 10.74
C GLY A 12 2.23 -11.20 11.55
N PHE A 13 2.77 -10.16 10.89
CA PHE A 13 3.09 -8.89 11.53
C PHE A 13 1.87 -8.21 12.15
N MET A 14 0.76 -8.15 11.41
CA MET A 14 -0.46 -7.50 11.88
C MET A 14 -1.13 -8.26 13.02
N SER A 15 -0.98 -9.58 13.09
CA SER A 15 -1.50 -10.42 14.18
C SER A 15 -0.62 -10.37 15.43
N GLU A 16 0.66 -10.05 15.28
CA GLU A 16 1.56 -9.88 16.41
C GLU A 16 1.06 -8.73 17.30
N ASN A 17 0.97 -8.99 18.59
CA ASN A 17 0.48 -8.04 19.60
C ASN A 17 -0.96 -7.51 19.38
N LEU A 18 -1.78 -8.16 18.54
CA LEU A 18 -3.15 -7.75 18.29
C LEU A 18 -3.99 -7.66 19.56
N ASN A 19 -3.88 -8.68 20.44
CA ASN A 19 -4.64 -8.79 21.68
C ASN A 19 -3.86 -8.29 22.90
N SER A 20 -2.52 -8.39 22.89
CA SER A 20 -1.66 -8.00 24.02
C SER A 20 -1.27 -6.52 24.01
N GLY A 21 -1.30 -5.88 22.86
CA GLY A 21 -0.76 -4.54 22.68
C GLY A 21 0.75 -4.46 22.94
N PHE A 22 1.31 -3.28 22.83
CA PHE A 22 2.70 -2.95 23.10
C PHE A 22 2.82 -2.23 24.45
N THR A 23 3.88 -2.47 25.20
CA THR A 23 4.14 -1.78 26.46
C THR A 23 4.63 -0.35 26.28
N SER A 24 5.23 -0.05 25.12
CA SER A 24 5.74 1.29 24.78
C SER A 24 5.73 1.54 23.28
N LEU A 25 5.94 2.80 22.88
CA LEU A 25 6.15 3.18 21.47
C LEU A 25 7.43 2.58 20.91
N GLU A 26 8.46 2.43 21.73
CA GLU A 26 9.73 1.80 21.38
C GLU A 26 9.53 0.34 21.00
N GLU A 27 8.76 -0.42 21.79
CA GLU A 27 8.43 -1.81 21.48
C GLU A 27 7.69 -1.92 20.14
N ALA A 28 6.72 -1.06 19.91
CA ALA A 28 6.02 -1.01 18.62
C ALA A 28 6.96 -0.65 17.46
N ALA A 29 7.89 0.30 17.67
CA ALA A 29 8.88 0.68 16.67
C ALA A 29 9.85 -0.47 16.36
N ASP A 30 10.23 -1.26 17.36
CA ASP A 30 11.07 -2.45 17.18
C ASP A 30 10.34 -3.54 16.40
N ALA A 31 9.04 -3.74 16.64
CA ALA A 31 8.21 -4.65 15.86
C ALA A 31 8.13 -4.23 14.37
N VAL A 32 7.94 -2.92 14.10
CA VAL A 32 7.96 -2.38 12.74
C VAL A 32 9.33 -2.56 12.08
N ALA A 33 10.42 -2.31 12.81
CA ALA A 33 11.78 -2.46 12.28
C ALA A 33 12.10 -3.93 11.93
N ARG A 34 11.63 -4.89 12.72
CA ARG A 34 11.74 -6.33 12.37
C ARG A 34 10.95 -6.68 11.11
N TYR A 35 9.78 -6.10 10.93
CA TYR A 35 8.94 -6.31 9.75
C TYR A 35 9.54 -5.68 8.49
N LEU A 36 10.16 -4.50 8.61
CA LEU A 36 10.76 -3.73 7.52
C LEU A 36 12.29 -3.60 7.68
N PRO A 37 13.07 -4.68 7.56
CA PRO A 37 14.51 -4.69 7.88
C PRO A 37 15.34 -3.77 6.96
N ASN A 38 14.83 -3.44 5.79
CA ASN A 38 15.49 -2.56 4.81
C ASN A 38 15.20 -1.07 5.06
N ARG A 39 14.34 -0.74 6.05
CA ARG A 39 14.01 0.64 6.40
C ARG A 39 14.67 1.00 7.72
N PRO A 40 15.42 2.12 7.80
CA PRO A 40 15.99 2.58 9.06
C PRO A 40 14.89 2.80 10.11
N ARG A 41 15.13 2.32 11.33
CA ARG A 41 14.22 2.59 12.46
C ARG A 41 14.21 4.11 12.73
N PRO A 42 13.05 4.77 12.71
CA PRO A 42 12.98 6.21 12.96
C PRO A 42 13.40 6.54 14.40
N LYS A 43 14.13 7.62 14.57
CA LYS A 43 14.47 8.16 15.90
C LYS A 43 13.28 8.89 16.53
N ASP A 44 12.51 9.60 15.72
CA ASP A 44 11.25 10.23 16.11
C ASP A 44 10.08 9.28 15.88
N LEU A 45 9.39 8.94 16.95
CA LEU A 45 8.25 8.02 16.95
C LEU A 45 6.88 8.72 16.85
N SER A 46 6.84 10.04 16.71
CA SER A 46 5.59 10.81 16.62
C SER A 46 4.69 10.35 15.46
N GLY A 47 5.30 9.97 14.34
CA GLY A 47 4.59 9.39 13.19
C GLY A 47 3.97 8.04 13.50
N LEU A 48 4.65 7.18 14.26
CA LEU A 48 4.15 5.87 14.67
C LEU A 48 3.01 6.01 15.69
N GLN A 49 3.12 6.97 16.60
CA GLN A 49 2.08 7.24 17.60
C GLN A 49 0.72 7.51 16.98
N LYS A 50 0.67 8.12 15.79
CA LYS A 50 -0.58 8.36 15.04
C LYS A 50 -1.30 7.08 14.62
N ASN A 51 -0.58 5.97 14.51
CA ASN A 51 -1.10 4.66 14.14
C ASN A 51 -1.44 3.78 15.34
N LEU A 52 -1.26 4.29 16.55
CA LEU A 52 -1.46 3.57 17.80
C LEU A 52 -2.46 4.29 18.70
N ARG A 53 -3.18 3.54 19.52
CA ARG A 53 -4.06 4.04 20.57
C ARG A 53 -3.58 3.54 21.92
N LEU A 54 -3.34 4.45 22.85
CA LEU A 54 -3.16 4.12 24.27
C LEU A 54 -4.51 3.77 24.87
N LYS A 55 -4.64 2.60 25.48
CA LYS A 55 -5.85 2.17 26.19
C LYS A 55 -5.69 2.32 27.69
N GLU A 56 -6.78 2.10 28.43
CA GLU A 56 -6.86 2.22 29.89
C GLU A 56 -5.91 1.29 30.65
N ASP A 57 -5.53 0.16 30.05
CA ASP A 57 -4.53 -0.77 30.57
C ASP A 57 -3.07 -0.28 30.44
N GLY A 58 -2.86 0.94 29.94
CA GLY A 58 -1.55 1.53 29.74
C GLY A 58 -0.77 0.98 28.56
N ARG A 59 -1.39 0.21 27.67
CA ARG A 59 -0.73 -0.39 26.51
C ARG A 59 -1.17 0.29 25.22
N TYR A 60 -0.28 0.22 24.22
CA TYR A 60 -0.52 0.76 22.88
C TYR A 60 -1.05 -0.34 21.95
N TYR A 61 -2.14 -0.06 21.24
CA TYR A 61 -2.77 -0.96 20.30
C TYR A 61 -2.80 -0.32 18.92
N TRP A 62 -2.72 -1.12 17.88
CA TRP A 62 -2.92 -0.63 16.53
C TRP A 62 -4.27 0.06 16.38
N HIS A 63 -4.30 1.15 15.61
CA HIS A 63 -5.51 1.95 15.38
C HIS A 63 -6.48 1.34 14.36
N TRP A 64 -6.05 0.34 13.60
CA TRP A 64 -6.90 -0.32 12.63
C TRP A 64 -7.85 -1.36 13.29
N ASP A 65 -8.93 -1.72 12.56
CA ASP A 65 -9.93 -2.68 13.04
C ASP A 65 -9.38 -4.12 12.90
N PRO A 66 -9.31 -4.91 13.98
CA PRO A 66 -8.88 -6.32 13.95
C PRO A 66 -9.64 -7.17 12.95
N ARG A 67 -10.90 -6.86 12.66
CA ARG A 67 -11.73 -7.55 11.67
C ARG A 67 -11.15 -7.50 10.25
N PHE A 68 -10.26 -6.56 9.97
CA PHE A 68 -9.53 -6.53 8.71
C PHE A 68 -8.70 -7.80 8.48
N ILE A 69 -8.15 -8.39 9.56
CA ILE A 69 -7.36 -9.63 9.49
C ILE A 69 -8.23 -10.86 9.69
N THR A 70 -9.09 -10.87 10.74
CA THR A 70 -9.91 -12.04 11.08
C THR A 70 -10.92 -12.35 9.98
N GLY A 71 -11.25 -11.37 9.14
CA GLY A 71 -12.21 -11.56 8.05
C GLY A 71 -13.67 -11.60 8.50
N ASP A 72 -13.94 -11.42 9.79
CA ASP A 72 -15.28 -11.40 10.35
C ASP A 72 -16.11 -10.27 9.76
N ASN A 73 -17.37 -10.56 9.44
CA ASN A 73 -18.34 -9.60 8.89
C ASN A 73 -18.00 -9.00 7.51
N ARG A 74 -17.22 -9.68 6.67
CA ARG A 74 -17.04 -9.25 5.28
C ARG A 74 -18.22 -9.71 4.44
N PRO A 75 -18.81 -8.82 3.62
CA PRO A 75 -19.87 -9.25 2.68
C PRO A 75 -19.37 -10.37 1.78
N GLU A 76 -20.18 -11.37 1.56
CA GLU A 76 -19.90 -12.45 0.63
C GLU A 76 -19.61 -11.87 -0.76
N GLY A 77 -18.56 -12.37 -1.43
CA GLY A 77 -18.12 -11.87 -2.74
C GLY A 77 -17.35 -10.54 -2.73
N SER A 78 -17.11 -9.90 -1.56
CA SER A 78 -16.35 -8.64 -1.49
C SER A 78 -14.90 -8.77 -1.98
N ARG A 79 -14.36 -9.99 -2.06
CA ARG A 79 -13.02 -10.32 -2.55
C ARG A 79 -13.04 -11.16 -3.84
N SER A 80 -14.13 -11.12 -4.61
CA SER A 80 -14.17 -11.84 -5.88
C SER A 80 -13.12 -11.24 -6.84
N PRO A 81 -12.07 -12.00 -7.23
CA PRO A 81 -11.10 -11.56 -8.21
C PRO A 81 -11.77 -11.14 -9.52
N ASP A 82 -12.78 -11.87 -9.97
CA ASP A 82 -13.51 -11.62 -11.23
C ASP A 82 -14.16 -10.24 -11.23
N ARG A 83 -14.73 -9.82 -10.11
CA ARG A 83 -15.33 -8.49 -9.98
C ARG A 83 -14.31 -7.36 -10.14
N LEU A 84 -13.10 -7.53 -9.58
CA LEU A 84 -12.02 -6.56 -9.71
C LEU A 84 -11.44 -6.55 -11.13
N GLU A 85 -11.34 -7.71 -11.78
CA GLU A 85 -10.91 -7.83 -13.17
C GLU A 85 -11.89 -7.16 -14.12
N ILE A 86 -13.20 -7.38 -13.92
CA ILE A 86 -14.26 -6.70 -14.70
C ILE A 86 -14.18 -5.17 -14.50
N ALA A 87 -14.00 -4.71 -13.25
CA ALA A 87 -13.85 -3.29 -12.97
C ALA A 87 -12.61 -2.69 -13.65
N GLY A 88 -11.48 -3.42 -13.63
CA GLY A 88 -10.26 -3.03 -14.33
C GLY A 88 -10.47 -2.88 -15.84
N ARG A 89 -11.11 -3.85 -16.48
CA ARG A 89 -11.40 -3.81 -17.94
C ARG A 89 -12.34 -2.67 -18.34
N ASN A 90 -13.17 -2.22 -17.42
CA ASN A 90 -14.09 -1.10 -17.64
C ASN A 90 -13.49 0.26 -17.28
N LEU A 91 -12.22 0.31 -16.84
CA LEU A 91 -11.53 1.56 -16.56
C LEU A 91 -11.26 2.31 -17.87
N SER A 92 -11.78 3.52 -18.00
CA SER A 92 -11.59 4.39 -19.16
C SER A 92 -10.79 5.67 -18.87
N ILE A 93 -10.55 5.93 -17.59
CA ILE A 93 -9.79 7.10 -17.15
C ILE A 93 -8.28 6.84 -17.26
N PRO A 94 -7.45 7.88 -17.47
CA PRO A 94 -6.00 7.77 -17.38
C PRO A 94 -5.58 7.09 -16.07
N THR A 95 -4.72 6.09 -16.17
CA THR A 95 -4.35 5.23 -15.04
C THR A 95 -2.84 5.10 -14.95
N LEU A 96 -2.27 5.31 -13.77
CA LEU A 96 -0.86 5.11 -13.48
C LEU A 96 -0.70 4.00 -12.43
N LEU A 97 0.07 2.97 -12.76
CA LEU A 97 0.50 1.93 -11.83
C LEU A 97 1.93 2.21 -11.39
N ILE A 98 2.13 2.40 -10.09
CA ILE A 98 3.47 2.56 -9.50
C ILE A 98 3.77 1.34 -8.64
N ARG A 99 4.92 0.70 -8.88
CA ARG A 99 5.39 -0.44 -8.08
C ARG A 99 6.78 -0.17 -7.50
N GLY A 100 6.99 -0.54 -6.25
CA GLY A 100 8.34 -0.69 -5.71
C GLY A 100 8.95 -2.00 -6.19
N LYS A 101 10.14 -1.94 -6.78
CA LYS A 101 10.82 -3.11 -7.38
C LYS A 101 11.14 -4.21 -6.36
N GLN A 102 11.25 -3.84 -5.07
CA GLN A 102 11.49 -4.76 -3.96
C GLN A 102 10.20 -5.18 -3.25
N SER A 103 9.02 -4.92 -3.85
CA SER A 103 7.74 -5.32 -3.26
C SER A 103 7.66 -6.84 -3.11
N GLU A 104 7.39 -7.30 -1.92
CA GLU A 104 7.10 -8.70 -1.60
C GLU A 104 5.69 -9.15 -2.02
N LEU A 105 4.80 -8.20 -2.33
CA LEU A 105 3.40 -8.47 -2.71
C LEU A 105 3.17 -8.50 -4.22
N ILE A 106 3.84 -7.61 -4.95
CA ILE A 106 3.60 -7.37 -6.38
C ILE A 106 4.89 -7.63 -7.14
N ASP A 107 4.89 -8.64 -7.96
CA ASP A 107 5.99 -9.00 -8.88
C ASP A 107 5.70 -8.51 -10.31
N THR A 108 6.58 -8.84 -11.23
CA THR A 108 6.45 -8.46 -12.65
C THR A 108 5.25 -9.13 -13.32
N ASP A 109 4.91 -10.36 -12.93
CA ASP A 109 3.76 -11.06 -13.50
C ASP A 109 2.44 -10.44 -13.01
N SER A 110 2.40 -9.96 -11.76
CA SER A 110 1.28 -9.19 -11.24
C SER A 110 1.05 -7.88 -12.01
N VAL A 111 2.13 -7.18 -12.37
CA VAL A 111 2.07 -5.97 -13.22
C VAL A 111 1.55 -6.30 -14.61
N ARG A 112 2.08 -7.35 -15.23
CA ARG A 112 1.65 -7.79 -16.57
C ARG A 112 0.17 -8.16 -16.57
N ALA A 113 -0.29 -8.94 -15.59
CA ALA A 113 -1.70 -9.29 -15.45
C ALA A 113 -2.61 -8.07 -15.26
N PHE A 114 -2.13 -7.03 -14.53
CA PHE A 114 -2.88 -5.77 -14.41
C PHE A 114 -2.98 -5.05 -15.76
N GLN A 115 -1.88 -4.96 -16.52
CA GLN A 115 -1.85 -4.30 -17.82
C GLN A 115 -2.67 -5.04 -18.89
N GLU A 116 -2.86 -6.36 -18.77
CA GLU A 116 -3.81 -7.13 -19.61
C GLU A 116 -5.26 -6.69 -19.41
N HIS A 117 -5.63 -6.29 -18.19
CA HIS A 117 -6.97 -5.78 -17.87
C HIS A 117 -7.11 -4.28 -18.11
N VAL A 118 -6.03 -3.51 -17.96
CA VAL A 118 -5.98 -2.05 -18.11
C VAL A 118 -4.84 -1.68 -19.09
N PRO A 119 -5.00 -1.96 -20.40
CA PRO A 119 -3.90 -1.84 -21.36
C PRO A 119 -3.39 -0.41 -21.58
N HIS A 120 -4.18 0.60 -21.24
CA HIS A 120 -3.79 2.01 -21.31
C HIS A 120 -3.07 2.51 -20.04
N ALA A 121 -2.90 1.66 -19.02
CA ALA A 121 -2.21 2.05 -17.79
C ALA A 121 -0.72 2.29 -18.06
N GLU A 122 -0.24 3.47 -17.69
CA GLU A 122 1.18 3.76 -17.61
C GLU A 122 1.79 3.01 -16.41
N PHE A 123 3.06 2.63 -16.51
CA PHE A 123 3.73 1.88 -15.45
C PHE A 123 5.07 2.51 -15.07
N VAL A 124 5.29 2.68 -13.77
CA VAL A 124 6.56 3.12 -13.19
C VAL A 124 7.05 2.09 -12.16
N ASP A 125 8.28 1.62 -12.35
CA ASP A 125 8.95 0.67 -11.46
C ASP A 125 10.02 1.39 -10.64
N VAL A 126 9.77 1.61 -9.34
CA VAL A 126 10.65 2.42 -8.47
C VAL A 126 11.73 1.52 -7.86
N ALA A 127 12.98 1.76 -8.24
CA ALA A 127 14.13 1.07 -7.65
C ALA A 127 14.28 1.42 -6.16
N HIS A 128 14.77 0.45 -5.38
CA HIS A 128 15.04 0.59 -3.94
C HIS A 128 13.81 0.99 -3.10
N ALA A 129 12.61 0.61 -3.56
CA ALA A 129 11.36 0.74 -2.82
C ALA A 129 10.69 -0.63 -2.65
N GLY A 130 10.14 -0.89 -1.48
CA GLY A 130 9.28 -2.01 -1.18
C GLY A 130 7.82 -1.73 -1.59
N HIS A 131 6.89 -2.45 -0.96
CA HIS A 131 5.46 -2.25 -1.26
C HIS A 131 4.96 -0.84 -0.91
N MET A 132 5.50 -0.22 0.12
CA MET A 132 5.13 1.13 0.58
C MET A 132 5.95 2.22 -0.14
N VAL A 133 5.83 2.31 -1.47
CA VAL A 133 6.65 3.15 -2.35
C VAL A 133 6.74 4.60 -1.88
N ALA A 134 5.60 5.21 -1.57
CA ALA A 134 5.55 6.60 -1.10
C ALA A 134 6.30 6.83 0.22
N GLY A 135 6.39 5.80 1.08
CA GLY A 135 7.14 5.87 2.32
C GLY A 135 8.62 5.56 2.17
N ASP A 136 9.00 4.77 1.16
CA ASP A 136 10.37 4.36 0.92
C ASP A 136 11.15 5.34 0.02
N ARG A 137 10.50 5.83 -1.03
CA ARG A 137 11.06 6.75 -2.04
C ARG A 137 10.02 7.80 -2.43
N ASN A 138 9.70 8.68 -1.46
CA ASN A 138 8.71 9.74 -1.65
C ASN A 138 9.06 10.69 -2.80
N ASP A 139 10.34 11.01 -2.97
CA ASP A 139 10.88 11.79 -4.06
C ASP A 139 10.48 11.23 -5.44
N VAL A 140 10.86 9.99 -5.71
CA VAL A 140 10.58 9.30 -6.98
C VAL A 140 9.09 9.06 -7.18
N PHE A 141 8.36 8.73 -6.11
CA PHE A 141 6.91 8.57 -6.16
C PHE A 141 6.21 9.88 -6.57
N SER A 142 6.57 10.98 -5.93
CA SER A 142 6.00 12.30 -6.22
C SER A 142 6.31 12.75 -7.66
N ASP A 143 7.55 12.55 -8.12
CA ASP A 143 7.96 12.88 -9.48
C ASP A 143 7.16 12.08 -10.51
N ALA A 144 6.95 10.77 -10.29
CA ALA A 144 6.15 9.93 -11.18
C ALA A 144 4.69 10.41 -11.25
N VAL A 145 4.09 10.74 -10.11
CA VAL A 145 2.71 11.26 -10.05
C VAL A 145 2.60 12.61 -10.75
N MET A 146 3.53 13.52 -10.48
CA MET A 146 3.51 14.88 -11.10
C MET A 146 3.72 14.81 -12.60
N THR A 147 4.62 13.97 -13.09
CA THR A 147 4.85 13.75 -14.52
C THR A 147 3.58 13.23 -15.20
N PHE A 148 2.95 12.20 -14.61
CA PHE A 148 1.69 11.65 -15.12
C PHE A 148 0.57 12.70 -15.16
N LEU A 149 0.37 13.46 -14.09
CA LEU A 149 -0.69 14.48 -14.04
C LEU A 149 -0.43 15.62 -15.05
N SER A 150 0.84 16.00 -15.28
CA SER A 150 1.21 17.04 -16.25
C SER A 150 0.91 16.58 -17.67
N SER A 151 1.24 15.33 -18.03
CA SER A 151 0.93 14.78 -19.36
C SER A 151 -0.58 14.73 -19.63
N GLN A 152 -1.41 14.48 -18.62
CA GLN A 152 -2.86 14.48 -18.78
C GLN A 152 -3.43 15.89 -19.02
N ARG A 153 -2.81 16.94 -18.44
CA ARG A 153 -3.24 18.33 -18.66
C ARG A 153 -2.94 18.80 -20.09
N GLU A 154 -1.82 18.37 -20.67
CA GLU A 154 -1.45 18.70 -22.06
C GLU A 154 -2.36 17.99 -23.06
N ALA A 155 -2.92 16.83 -22.71
CA ALA A 155 -3.84 16.07 -23.55
C ALA A 155 -5.26 16.66 -23.62
N VAL A 156 -5.64 17.57 -22.70
CA VAL A 156 -6.93 18.27 -22.73
C VAL A 156 -6.80 19.51 -23.59
N PRO A 157 -7.49 19.62 -24.77
CA PRO A 157 -7.47 20.82 -25.58
C PRO A 157 -8.03 21.98 -24.74
N MET A 158 -7.28 23.08 -24.66
CA MET A 158 -7.79 24.33 -24.10
C MET A 158 -9.06 24.73 -24.85
N PRO A 159 -10.15 25.12 -24.13
CA PRO A 159 -11.30 25.70 -24.81
C PRO A 159 -10.79 26.93 -25.65
N THR A 160 -11.01 26.88 -26.94
CA THR A 160 -10.78 28.04 -27.82
C THR A 160 -11.81 29.06 -27.41
N ASP A 161 -11.37 30.15 -26.78
CA ASP A 161 -12.20 31.32 -26.52
C ASP A 161 -12.75 31.80 -27.87
N GLY A 162 -14.08 31.65 -28.04
CA GLY A 162 -14.83 32.15 -29.19
C GLY A 162 -15.34 33.58 -28.92
#